data_18d30740db64e7a556bc0765fa240001
#
_entry.id   18d30740db64e7a556bc0765fa240001
#
_cell.length_a   1.000
_cell.length_b   1.000
_cell.length_c   1.000
_cell.angle_alpha   90.00
_cell.angle_beta   90.00
_cell.angle_gamma   90.00
#
_symmetry.space_group_name_H-M   'P 1'
#
loop_
_entity.id
_entity.type
_entity.pdbx_description
1 polymer ?
#
loop_
_entity_poly.entity_id
_entity_poly.type
_entity_poly.pdbx_seq_one_letter_code
_entity_poly.pdbx_strand_id
1 'polypeptide(L)'
;TIINIQKSLNYDAEKAGVDAEVIKMMVDHFSWEIDFSRDLRKGDRFVLSWSGEKTPEAMIYVGDRKTIALFSHKDSTGRKKYYTPKGETLNDSFAFSPVKYDRISSGFSKSRYNPVLKKYRPHRGTDFAAPSGTPVYAPAKGLIKFVATLX
;
A
#
# COMPACT_ATOMS: atom_id res chain seq x y z
N THR A 1 -7.83 -17.53 -9.20
CA THR A 1 -6.98 -17.85 -8.04
C THR A 1 -7.50 -17.11 -6.82
N ILE A 2 -7.62 -17.83 -5.72
CA ILE A 2 -8.01 -17.25 -4.43
C ILE A 2 -6.82 -17.37 -3.47
N ILE A 3 -6.42 -16.25 -2.89
CA ILE A 3 -5.34 -16.20 -1.90
C ILE A 3 -5.97 -15.89 -0.55
N ASN A 4 -6.02 -16.89 0.32
CA ASN A 4 -6.54 -16.69 1.68
C ASN A 4 -5.39 -16.31 2.61
N ILE A 5 -5.51 -15.16 3.26
CA ILE A 5 -4.44 -14.64 4.10
C ILE A 5 -4.42 -15.37 5.44
N GLN A 6 -3.29 -16.01 5.74
CA GLN A 6 -3.02 -16.67 7.01
C GLN A 6 -1.80 -16.07 7.71
N LYS A 7 -0.78 -15.70 6.93
CA LYS A 7 0.47 -15.13 7.46
C LYS A 7 0.79 -13.76 6.85
N SER A 8 0.97 -13.71 5.53
CA SER A 8 1.30 -12.48 4.81
C SER A 8 0.93 -12.66 3.35
N LEU A 9 0.82 -11.54 2.63
CA LEU A 9 0.53 -11.63 1.19
C LEU A 9 1.59 -12.44 0.46
N ASN A 10 2.88 -12.14 0.68
CA ASN A 10 3.94 -12.87 -0.04
C ASN A 10 3.86 -14.38 0.21
N TYR A 11 3.80 -14.77 1.48
CA TYR A 11 3.77 -16.19 1.84
C TYR A 11 2.54 -16.89 1.25
N ASP A 12 1.37 -16.30 1.45
CA ASP A 12 0.11 -16.96 1.06
C ASP A 12 -0.09 -16.96 -0.46
N ALA A 13 0.37 -15.90 -1.15
CA ALA A 13 0.29 -15.84 -2.61
C ALA A 13 1.26 -16.82 -3.28
N GLU A 14 2.49 -16.93 -2.76
CA GLU A 14 3.43 -17.95 -3.25
C GLU A 14 2.87 -19.35 -3.07
N LYS A 15 2.28 -19.61 -1.92
CA LYS A 15 1.66 -20.90 -1.63
C LYS A 15 0.50 -21.20 -2.57
N ALA A 16 -0.20 -20.16 -3.03
CA ALA A 16 -1.29 -20.30 -4.01
C ALA A 16 -0.80 -20.39 -5.45
N GLY A 17 0.53 -20.38 -5.67
CA GLY A 17 1.10 -20.51 -7.00
C GLY A 17 1.17 -19.22 -7.81
N VAL A 18 1.08 -18.07 -7.16
CA VAL A 18 1.13 -16.78 -7.85
C VAL A 18 2.57 -16.35 -8.06
N ASP A 19 2.89 -15.95 -9.29
CA ASP A 19 4.24 -15.52 -9.64
C ASP A 19 4.67 -14.26 -8.87
N ALA A 20 5.96 -14.16 -8.57
CA ALA A 20 6.52 -13.04 -7.81
C ALA A 20 6.23 -11.69 -8.47
N GLU A 21 6.24 -11.62 -9.81
CA GLU A 21 5.94 -10.38 -10.51
C GLU A 21 4.49 -9.94 -10.29
N VAL A 22 3.56 -10.89 -10.23
CA VAL A 22 2.16 -10.59 -9.97
C VAL A 22 1.98 -10.15 -8.52
N ILE A 23 2.68 -10.79 -7.58
CA ILE A 23 2.64 -10.38 -6.16
C ILE A 23 3.14 -8.94 -6.02
N LYS A 24 4.25 -8.61 -6.69
CA LYS A 24 4.77 -7.24 -6.68
C LYS A 24 3.74 -6.25 -7.24
N MET A 25 3.09 -6.63 -8.33
CA MET A 25 2.06 -5.79 -8.95
C MET A 25 0.87 -5.58 -8.01
N MET A 26 0.45 -6.63 -7.29
CA MET A 26 -0.61 -6.51 -6.30
C MET A 26 -0.23 -5.50 -5.21
N VAL A 27 0.99 -5.61 -4.68
CA VAL A 27 1.49 -4.67 -3.67
C VAL A 27 1.52 -3.25 -4.21
N ASP A 28 2.06 -3.08 -5.43
CA ASP A 28 2.18 -1.75 -6.05
C ASP A 28 0.82 -1.06 -6.21
N HIS A 29 -0.23 -1.82 -6.55
CA HIS A 29 -1.55 -1.25 -6.74
C HIS A 29 -2.31 -1.07 -5.44
N PHE A 30 -2.36 -2.12 -4.61
CA PHE A 30 -3.19 -2.07 -3.39
C PHE A 30 -2.56 -1.26 -2.27
N SER A 31 -1.25 -0.98 -2.30
CA SER A 31 -0.60 -0.21 -1.22
C SER A 31 -1.09 1.23 -1.13
N TRP A 32 -1.81 1.72 -2.14
CA TRP A 32 -2.47 3.03 -2.08
C TRP A 32 -3.67 3.02 -1.13
N GLU A 33 -4.24 1.84 -0.85
CA GLU A 33 -5.44 1.70 -0.02
C GLU A 33 -5.25 0.74 1.16
N ILE A 34 -4.22 -0.10 1.13
CA ILE A 34 -3.96 -1.10 2.16
C ILE A 34 -2.53 -0.92 2.68
N ASP A 35 -2.38 -0.75 3.98
CA ASP A 35 -1.08 -0.84 4.63
C ASP A 35 -0.84 -2.33 4.94
N PHE A 36 -0.04 -2.99 4.11
CA PHE A 36 0.19 -4.43 4.21
C PHE A 36 0.84 -4.85 5.52
N SER A 37 1.50 -3.93 6.21
CA SER A 37 2.13 -4.25 7.50
C SER A 37 1.15 -4.16 8.67
N ARG A 38 -0.02 -3.56 8.48
CA ARG A 38 -0.94 -3.27 9.58
C ARG A 38 -2.38 -3.70 9.32
N ASP A 39 -2.85 -3.54 8.09
CA ASP A 39 -4.28 -3.69 7.79
C ASP A 39 -4.67 -5.11 7.38
N LEU A 40 -3.70 -5.87 6.86
CA LEU A 40 -3.98 -7.21 6.37
C LEU A 40 -4.15 -8.16 7.56
N ARG A 41 -5.28 -8.87 7.58
CA ARG A 41 -5.65 -9.73 8.69
C ARG A 41 -5.89 -11.15 8.22
N LYS A 42 -5.68 -12.09 9.13
CA LYS A 42 -6.03 -13.49 8.90
C LYS A 42 -7.53 -13.56 8.55
N GLY A 43 -7.84 -14.24 7.46
CA GLY A 43 -9.20 -14.34 6.96
C GLY A 43 -9.50 -13.37 5.81
N ASP A 44 -8.68 -12.34 5.61
CA ASP A 44 -8.78 -11.53 4.40
C ASP A 44 -8.43 -12.39 3.19
N ARG A 45 -8.89 -12.01 2.01
CA ARG A 45 -8.52 -12.75 0.81
C ARG A 45 -8.37 -11.82 -0.38
N PHE A 46 -7.59 -12.31 -1.34
CA PHE A 46 -7.48 -11.70 -2.66
C PHE A 46 -7.99 -12.68 -3.68
N VAL A 47 -8.75 -12.19 -4.64
CA VAL A 47 -9.26 -12.99 -5.75
C VAL A 47 -8.65 -12.43 -7.04
N LEU A 48 -7.97 -13.30 -7.79
CA LEU A 48 -7.39 -12.94 -9.08
C LEU A 48 -8.16 -13.65 -10.19
N SER A 49 -8.62 -12.92 -11.16
CA SER A 49 -9.29 -13.45 -12.34
C SER A 49 -8.34 -13.36 -13.53
N TRP A 50 -8.29 -14.40 -14.34
CA TRP A 50 -7.35 -14.52 -15.45
C TRP A 50 -8.10 -14.71 -16.76
N SER A 51 -7.55 -14.12 -17.83
CA SER A 51 -8.11 -14.27 -19.19
C SER A 51 -7.06 -14.81 -20.17
N GLY A 52 -6.16 -15.65 -19.67
CA GLY A 52 -5.12 -16.27 -20.48
C GLY A 52 -3.84 -15.46 -20.61
N GLU A 53 -3.79 -14.28 -20.04
CA GLU A 53 -2.58 -13.46 -20.01
C GLU A 53 -1.76 -13.73 -18.73
N LYS A 54 -0.51 -13.26 -18.72
CA LYS A 54 0.38 -13.44 -17.58
C LYS A 54 -0.01 -12.58 -16.37
N THR A 55 -0.79 -11.52 -16.61
CA THR A 55 -1.28 -10.66 -15.53
C THR A 55 -2.78 -10.83 -15.43
N PRO A 56 -3.34 -10.74 -14.22
CA PRO A 56 -4.79 -10.94 -14.04
C PRO A 56 -5.61 -9.83 -14.70
N GLU A 57 -6.81 -10.19 -15.16
CA GLU A 57 -7.74 -9.19 -15.68
C GLU A 57 -8.46 -8.46 -14.56
N ALA A 58 -8.54 -9.07 -13.37
CA ALA A 58 -9.13 -8.43 -12.21
C ALA A 58 -8.40 -8.87 -10.95
N MET A 59 -8.28 -7.96 -10.00
CA MET A 59 -7.69 -8.22 -8.69
C MET A 59 -8.64 -7.63 -7.65
N ILE A 60 -9.13 -8.47 -6.74
CA ILE A 60 -10.12 -8.05 -5.75
C ILE A 60 -9.60 -8.39 -4.36
N TYR A 61 -9.54 -7.38 -3.49
CA TYR A 61 -9.27 -7.57 -2.08
C TYR A 61 -10.60 -7.61 -1.33
N VAL A 62 -10.78 -8.63 -0.52
CA VAL A 62 -11.97 -8.78 0.33
C VAL A 62 -11.50 -8.83 1.77
N GLY A 63 -11.69 -7.74 2.49
CA GLY A 63 -11.37 -7.64 3.91
C GLY A 63 -12.62 -7.56 4.75
N ASP A 64 -12.40 -7.47 6.05
CA ASP A 64 -13.49 -7.45 7.02
C ASP A 64 -14.34 -6.17 6.90
N ARG A 65 -13.70 -5.05 6.61
CA ARG A 65 -14.35 -3.73 6.58
C ARG A 65 -14.54 -3.17 5.18
N LYS A 66 -13.82 -3.67 4.19
CA LYS A 66 -13.92 -3.11 2.84
C LYS A 66 -13.54 -4.14 1.79
N THR A 67 -14.05 -3.90 0.59
CA THR A 67 -13.69 -4.65 -0.61
C THR A 67 -13.16 -3.66 -1.63
N ILE A 68 -12.04 -3.98 -2.25
CA ILE A 68 -11.43 -3.15 -3.29
C ILE A 68 -11.31 -3.99 -4.54
N ALA A 69 -11.99 -3.59 -5.60
CA ALA A 69 -11.95 -4.31 -6.88
C ALA A 69 -11.21 -3.47 -7.91
N LEU A 70 -10.25 -4.09 -8.59
CA LEU A 70 -9.49 -3.46 -9.67
C LEU A 70 -9.64 -4.29 -10.93
N PHE A 71 -9.98 -3.64 -12.03
CA PHE A 71 -10.17 -4.26 -13.33
C PHE A 71 -9.18 -3.71 -14.32
N SER A 72 -8.57 -4.59 -15.11
CA SER A 72 -7.60 -4.16 -16.11
C SER A 72 -8.30 -3.57 -17.33
N HIS A 73 -7.62 -2.60 -17.94
CA HIS A 73 -8.05 -2.02 -19.20
C HIS A 73 -6.80 -1.56 -19.95
N LYS A 74 -6.75 -1.83 -21.25
CA LYS A 74 -5.65 -1.35 -22.09
C LYS A 74 -6.00 0.03 -22.61
N ASP A 75 -5.06 0.99 -22.45
CA ASP A 75 -5.25 2.34 -22.98
C ASP A 75 -4.98 2.37 -24.49
N SER A 76 -5.07 3.55 -25.10
CA SER A 76 -4.87 3.72 -26.52
C SER A 76 -3.46 3.33 -26.99
N THR A 77 -2.48 3.27 -26.08
CA THR A 77 -1.12 2.86 -26.39
C THR A 77 -0.91 1.35 -26.18
N GLY A 78 -1.95 0.64 -25.76
CA GLY A 78 -1.87 -0.80 -25.46
C GLY A 78 -1.34 -1.11 -24.06
N ARG A 79 -1.08 -0.09 -23.24
CA ARG A 79 -0.60 -0.30 -21.87
C ARG A 79 -1.76 -0.70 -20.97
N LYS A 80 -1.57 -1.78 -20.24
CA LYS A 80 -2.58 -2.30 -19.32
C LYS A 80 -2.49 -1.57 -17.97
N LYS A 81 -3.61 -1.04 -17.50
CA LYS A 81 -3.72 -0.39 -16.20
C LYS A 81 -4.92 -0.96 -15.46
N TYR A 82 -4.98 -0.74 -14.15
CA TYR A 82 -6.05 -1.25 -13.30
C TYR A 82 -6.87 -0.10 -12.73
N TYR A 83 -8.19 -0.25 -12.81
CA TYR A 83 -9.16 0.78 -12.46
C TYR A 83 -10.22 0.22 -11.50
N THR A 84 -10.69 1.08 -10.59
CA THR A 84 -11.85 0.76 -9.77
C THR A 84 -13.11 0.68 -10.64
N PRO A 85 -14.23 0.17 -10.09
CA PRO A 85 -15.51 0.18 -10.85
C PRO A 85 -15.94 1.56 -11.31
N LYS A 86 -15.48 2.62 -10.66
CA LYS A 86 -15.77 4.00 -11.07
C LYS A 86 -14.86 4.50 -12.18
N GLY A 87 -13.90 3.70 -12.62
CA GLY A 87 -12.96 4.08 -13.67
C GLY A 87 -11.80 4.93 -13.19
N GLU A 88 -11.53 4.93 -11.90
CA GLU A 88 -10.43 5.68 -11.28
C GLU A 88 -9.27 4.74 -10.93
N THR A 89 -8.06 5.27 -10.90
CA THR A 89 -6.92 4.50 -10.39
C THR A 89 -6.78 4.72 -8.89
N LEU A 90 -6.22 3.75 -8.17
CA LEU A 90 -6.02 3.91 -6.73
C LEU A 90 -4.98 4.99 -6.42
N ASN A 91 -4.03 5.21 -7.33
CA ASN A 91 -2.99 6.21 -7.09
C ASN A 91 -3.47 7.66 -7.22
N ASP A 92 -4.75 7.87 -7.45
CA ASP A 92 -5.35 9.20 -7.35
C ASP A 92 -5.60 9.59 -5.89
N SER A 93 -5.43 8.65 -4.97
CA SER A 93 -5.54 8.87 -3.52
C SER A 93 -4.17 9.08 -2.88
N PHE A 94 -4.14 9.29 -1.58
CA PHE A 94 -2.88 9.33 -0.81
C PHE A 94 -2.43 7.92 -0.46
N ALA A 95 -1.14 7.66 -0.64
CA ALA A 95 -0.55 6.41 -0.17
C ALA A 95 -0.53 6.38 1.36
N PHE A 96 -0.65 5.20 1.95
CA PHE A 96 -0.59 5.04 3.40
C PHE A 96 0.76 5.44 3.97
N SER A 97 1.82 5.22 3.21
CA SER A 97 3.16 5.56 3.68
C SER A 97 4.00 6.10 2.53
N PRO A 98 4.72 7.21 2.75
CA PRO A 98 5.64 7.74 1.75
C PRO A 98 6.98 6.99 1.72
N VAL A 99 7.15 6.01 2.59
CA VAL A 99 8.43 5.30 2.73
C VAL A 99 8.17 3.82 3.05
N LYS A 100 9.03 2.95 2.54
CA LYS A 100 9.01 1.55 2.93
C LYS A 100 9.68 1.48 4.30
N TYR A 101 8.94 1.08 5.33
CA TYR A 101 9.41 1.14 6.70
C TYR A 101 9.41 -0.24 7.37
N ASP A 102 10.27 -0.37 8.38
CA ASP A 102 10.34 -1.60 9.18
C ASP A 102 9.25 -1.61 10.27
N ARG A 103 9.03 -0.46 10.88
CA ARG A 103 8.02 -0.31 11.93
C ARG A 103 7.65 1.16 12.08
N ILE A 104 6.52 1.42 12.71
CA ILE A 104 6.17 2.77 13.15
C ILE A 104 6.85 2.97 14.51
N SER A 105 7.83 3.87 14.55
CA SER A 105 8.56 4.13 15.79
C SER A 105 7.79 5.03 16.74
N SER A 106 6.90 5.88 16.20
CA SER A 106 6.11 6.78 17.02
C SER A 106 4.84 7.19 16.28
N GLY A 107 3.69 6.89 16.85
CA GLY A 107 2.40 7.25 16.25
C GLY A 107 1.91 8.63 16.62
N PHE A 108 0.84 9.05 15.96
CA PHE A 108 0.15 10.31 16.29
C PHE A 108 -0.38 10.23 17.72
N SER A 109 -0.22 11.32 18.47
CA SER A 109 -0.74 11.42 19.82
C SER A 109 -1.09 12.87 20.17
N LYS A 110 -2.25 13.05 20.77
CA LYS A 110 -2.64 14.38 21.24
C LYS A 110 -1.80 14.83 22.44
N SER A 111 -1.29 13.87 23.22
CA SER A 111 -0.44 14.15 24.37
C SER A 111 0.38 12.91 24.71
N ARG A 112 1.71 13.05 24.69
CA ARG A 112 2.60 11.97 25.11
C ARG A 112 3.79 12.56 25.84
N TYR A 113 4.38 11.76 26.73
CA TYR A 113 5.57 12.20 27.46
C TYR A 113 6.77 12.20 26.51
N ASN A 114 7.46 13.32 26.45
CA ASN A 114 8.69 13.46 25.67
C ASN A 114 9.87 13.36 26.66
N PRO A 115 10.66 12.27 26.59
CA PRO A 115 11.73 12.08 27.58
C PRO A 115 12.89 13.07 27.45
N VAL A 116 13.08 13.64 26.27
CA VAL A 116 14.15 14.62 26.07
C VAL A 116 13.76 15.95 26.72
N LEU A 117 12.54 16.39 26.49
CA LEU A 117 12.04 17.65 27.03
C LEU A 117 11.41 17.50 28.43
N LYS A 118 11.29 16.26 28.91
CA LYS A 118 10.73 15.90 30.23
C LYS A 118 9.36 16.53 30.47
N LYS A 119 8.52 16.57 29.43
CA LYS A 119 7.14 17.09 29.55
C LYS A 119 6.22 16.45 28.55
N TYR A 120 4.92 16.59 28.79
CA TYR A 120 3.90 16.11 27.87
C TYR A 120 3.70 17.09 26.72
N ARG A 121 3.63 16.58 25.50
CA ARG A 121 3.32 17.39 24.34
C ARG A 121 2.73 16.54 23.21
N PRO A 122 1.98 17.17 22.30
CA PRO A 122 1.42 16.42 21.20
C PRO A 122 2.50 15.97 20.20
N HIS A 123 2.25 14.83 19.59
CA HIS A 123 3.00 14.37 18.42
C HIS A 123 2.05 14.40 17.22
N ARG A 124 2.22 15.38 16.36
CA ARG A 124 1.28 15.69 15.27
C ARG A 124 1.57 14.95 13.98
N GLY A 125 2.32 13.86 14.04
CA GLY A 125 2.65 13.06 12.88
C GLY A 125 2.89 11.62 13.26
N THR A 126 3.32 10.84 12.29
CA THR A 126 3.73 9.45 12.48
C THR A 126 5.19 9.33 12.06
N ASP A 127 6.00 8.75 12.91
CA ASP A 127 7.42 8.51 12.62
C ASP A 127 7.59 7.08 12.13
N PHE A 128 8.11 6.91 10.93
CA PHE A 128 8.40 5.61 10.34
C PHE A 128 9.89 5.31 10.50
N ALA A 129 10.21 4.13 11.00
CA ALA A 129 11.59 3.68 11.13
C ALA A 129 11.98 2.92 9.87
N ALA A 130 13.06 3.37 9.23
CA ALA A 130 13.59 2.74 8.03
C ALA A 130 15.11 2.94 8.00
N PRO A 131 15.88 2.07 7.34
CA PRO A 131 17.32 2.26 7.22
C PRO A 131 17.68 3.58 6.55
N SER A 132 18.85 4.12 6.92
CA SER A 132 19.36 5.34 6.29
C SER A 132 19.49 5.12 4.78
N GLY A 133 19.08 6.12 3.99
CA GLY A 133 19.09 6.02 2.55
C GLY A 133 17.84 5.46 1.92
N THR A 134 16.88 5.01 2.73
CA THR A 134 15.61 4.52 2.18
C THR A 134 14.90 5.67 1.45
N PRO A 135 14.49 5.46 0.18
CA PRO A 135 13.80 6.52 -0.55
C PRO A 135 12.47 6.91 0.09
N VAL A 136 12.17 8.21 0.04
CA VAL A 136 10.89 8.77 0.49
C VAL A 136 10.17 9.31 -0.74
N TYR A 137 8.93 8.88 -0.94
CA TYR A 137 8.15 9.22 -2.13
C TYR A 137 6.99 10.13 -1.76
N ALA A 138 6.59 10.98 -2.70
CA ALA A 138 5.37 11.77 -2.54
C ALA A 138 4.17 10.82 -2.40
N PRO A 139 3.35 11.00 -1.37
CA PRO A 139 2.21 10.09 -1.16
C PRO A 139 1.05 10.30 -2.12
N ALA A 140 1.12 11.34 -2.95
CA ALA A 140 0.11 11.65 -3.95
C ALA A 140 0.70 12.60 -4.99
N LYS A 141 -0.01 12.78 -6.08
CA LYS A 141 0.35 13.79 -7.07
C LYS A 141 0.32 15.17 -6.42
N GLY A 142 1.26 16.02 -6.77
CA GLY A 142 1.33 17.37 -6.21
C GLY A 142 2.28 18.27 -6.96
N LEU A 143 2.25 19.54 -6.59
CA LEU A 143 3.16 20.54 -7.14
C LEU A 143 4.22 20.87 -6.08
N ILE A 144 5.48 20.79 -6.50
CA ILE A 144 6.58 21.15 -5.58
C ILE A 144 6.57 22.67 -5.39
N LYS A 145 6.39 23.09 -4.16
CA LYS A 145 6.35 24.52 -3.81
C LYS A 145 7.69 25.02 -3.25
N PHE A 146 8.47 24.12 -2.67
CA PHE A 146 9.68 24.56 -1.97
C PHE A 146 10.65 23.37 -1.85
N VAL A 147 11.92 23.67 -2.07
CA VAL A 147 13.01 22.71 -1.88
C VAL A 147 14.12 23.42 -1.11
N ALA A 148 14.61 22.82 -0.01
CA ALA A 148 15.69 23.39 0.78
C ALA A 148 16.44 22.29 1.54
N THR A 149 17.69 22.59 1.89
CA THR A 149 18.47 21.81 2.84
C THR A 149 18.40 22.56 4.19
N LEU A 150 18.05 21.83 5.20
CA LEU A 150 18.00 22.40 6.55
C LEU A 150 19.18 21.90 7.36
N UNK A 151 19.56 22.83 7.85
CA UNK A 151 20.71 22.50 8.59
C UNK A 151 20.51 22.13 9.89
#